data_369a14b3cc72cce02254e524e7b368d9
#
_entry.id   369a14b3cc72cce02254e524e7b368d9
#
_cell.length_a   1.000
_cell.length_b   1.000
_cell.length_c   1.000
_cell.angle_alpha   90.00
_cell.angle_beta   90.00
_cell.angle_gamma   90.00
#
_symmetry.space_group_name_H-M   'P 1'
#
loop_
_entity.id
_entity.type
_entity.pdbx_description
1 polymer ?
#
loop_
_entity_poly.entity_id
_entity_poly.type
_entity_poly.pdbx_seq_one_letter_code
_entity_poly.pdbx_strand_id
1 'polypeptide(L)'
;MLKLIKKYSVFFCILFIMNVQHSYAGPPFFTDDPEPVRYKHWEYYISSINTLQFGVWSGTIPHIELNYGLVPNVQIHLLSPMNYNYYPSRGANFGYSDTEAGIKFRFVQETDNSPQIGVFPIVEIPTIKNSEFSNGRTKIFLPVWAQKSWCKLTTYGGVGYWINQGNDNKNWIFSGWEIQYAISQVVTLGGEVYYHSADTKTSKSGTAFNLGGSINTSDKFHIIFSFGHSLTNDPIFNSYLGLFWTI
;
A
#
# COMPACT_ATOMS: atom_id res chain seq x y z
N MET A 1 7.90 34.92 -24.53
CA MET A 1 8.64 33.82 -23.91
C MET A 1 7.72 32.77 -23.21
N LEU A 2 6.78 33.15 -22.37
CA LEU A 2 5.85 32.20 -21.73
C LEU A 2 4.96 31.39 -22.69
N LYS A 3 4.49 31.98 -23.80
CA LYS A 3 3.68 31.27 -24.81
C LYS A 3 4.47 30.20 -25.59
N LEU A 4 5.79 30.38 -25.76
CA LEU A 4 6.65 29.40 -26.41
C LEU A 4 6.87 28.17 -25.49
N ILE A 5 7.08 28.40 -24.19
CA ILE A 5 7.30 27.33 -23.21
C ILE A 5 6.06 26.43 -23.10
N LYS A 6 4.84 27.01 -23.10
CA LYS A 6 3.58 26.25 -23.12
C LYS A 6 3.44 25.39 -24.40
N LYS A 7 3.89 25.90 -25.57
CA LYS A 7 3.76 25.19 -26.84
C LYS A 7 4.74 24.02 -26.94
N TYR A 8 5.95 24.14 -26.38
CA TYR A 8 6.92 23.03 -26.33
C TYR A 8 6.60 22.00 -25.23
N SER A 9 6.01 22.42 -24.12
CA SER A 9 5.56 21.49 -23.09
C SER A 9 4.43 20.58 -23.59
N VAL A 10 3.46 21.13 -24.32
CA VAL A 10 2.37 20.37 -24.95
C VAL A 10 2.89 19.50 -26.11
N PHE A 11 3.87 19.98 -26.90
CA PHE A 11 4.45 19.20 -27.99
C PHE A 11 5.34 18.06 -27.50
N PHE A 12 6.04 18.25 -26.38
CA PHE A 12 6.81 17.18 -25.72
C PHE A 12 5.93 16.10 -25.11
N CYS A 13 4.75 16.46 -24.61
CA CYS A 13 3.74 15.49 -24.16
C CYS A 13 3.06 14.74 -25.32
N ILE A 14 2.81 15.41 -26.46
CA ILE A 14 2.11 14.80 -27.62
C ILE A 14 2.96 13.72 -28.31
N LEU A 15 4.28 13.83 -28.32
CA LEU A 15 5.18 12.79 -28.85
C LEU A 15 5.29 11.53 -27.95
N PHE A 16 4.73 11.57 -26.74
CA PHE A 16 4.73 10.47 -25.76
C PHE A 16 3.34 9.83 -25.53
N ILE A 17 2.30 10.22 -26.30
CA ILE A 17 0.90 9.76 -26.15
C ILE A 17 0.69 8.27 -26.59
N MET A 18 1.72 7.54 -26.93
CA MET A 18 1.57 6.12 -27.23
C MET A 18 2.17 5.24 -26.13
N ASN A 19 1.63 5.32 -24.94
CA ASN A 19 1.59 4.26 -23.92
C ASN A 19 1.18 4.90 -22.59
N VAL A 20 -0.10 4.90 -22.29
CA VAL A 20 -0.59 5.08 -20.92
C VAL A 20 -0.13 3.85 -20.15
N GLN A 21 0.99 3.97 -19.47
CA GLN A 21 1.39 2.99 -18.48
C GLN A 21 0.48 3.19 -17.27
N HIS A 22 -0.32 2.18 -16.98
CA HIS A 22 -1.00 2.13 -15.70
C HIS A 22 0.08 2.02 -14.62
N SER A 23 0.25 3.05 -13.82
CA SER A 23 0.99 2.96 -12.57
C SER A 23 0.05 2.25 -11.60
N TYR A 24 0.43 1.08 -11.17
CA TYR A 24 -0.29 0.37 -10.12
C TYR A 24 0.08 1.03 -8.81
N ALA A 25 -0.92 1.53 -8.11
CA ALA A 25 -0.81 2.09 -6.78
C ALA A 25 -1.27 1.04 -5.75
N GLY A 26 -0.81 1.13 -4.51
CA GLY A 26 -0.96 0.11 -3.48
C GLY A 26 0.38 -0.58 -3.19
N PRO A 27 0.42 -1.91 -2.90
CA PRO A 27 1.69 -2.58 -2.68
C PRO A 27 2.73 -2.26 -3.79
N PRO A 28 4.01 -2.03 -3.43
CA PRO A 28 4.71 -2.50 -2.23
C PRO A 28 4.82 -1.45 -1.10
N PHE A 29 4.05 -0.39 -1.11
CA PHE A 29 4.08 0.67 -0.11
C PHE A 29 2.95 0.51 0.92
N PHE A 30 3.08 1.17 2.08
CA PHE A 30 2.02 1.21 3.09
C PHE A 30 0.96 2.27 2.79
N THR A 31 1.38 3.32 2.06
CA THR A 31 0.47 4.33 1.54
C THR A 31 -0.32 3.73 0.40
N ASP A 32 -1.64 3.87 0.45
CA ASP A 32 -2.52 3.37 -0.59
C ASP A 32 -3.05 4.52 -1.47
N ASP A 33 -3.76 4.18 -2.49
CA ASP A 33 -4.31 5.04 -3.53
C ASP A 33 -5.84 4.90 -3.66
N PRO A 34 -6.51 5.84 -4.34
CA PRO A 34 -7.94 5.79 -4.58
C PRO A 34 -8.35 4.98 -5.81
N GLU A 35 -7.42 4.40 -6.59
CA GLU A 35 -7.73 3.75 -7.87
C GLU A 35 -8.20 2.31 -7.68
N PRO A 36 -9.46 1.98 -7.99
CA PRO A 36 -9.95 0.61 -7.90
C PRO A 36 -9.48 -0.24 -9.08
N VAL A 37 -9.37 -1.53 -8.86
CA VAL A 37 -9.22 -2.52 -9.93
C VAL A 37 -10.29 -2.30 -11.00
N ARG A 38 -9.89 -2.42 -12.25
CA ARG A 38 -10.78 -2.25 -13.41
C ARG A 38 -11.97 -3.20 -13.31
N TYR A 39 -13.16 -2.73 -13.69
CA TYR A 39 -14.39 -3.52 -13.70
C TYR A 39 -14.22 -4.89 -14.36
N LYS A 40 -14.64 -5.96 -13.67
CA LYS A 40 -14.52 -7.38 -14.05
C LYS A 40 -13.10 -7.91 -14.18
N HIS A 41 -12.10 -7.23 -13.66
CA HIS A 41 -10.73 -7.72 -13.59
C HIS A 41 -10.38 -8.12 -12.17
N TRP A 42 -9.37 -8.99 -12.06
CA TRP A 42 -8.80 -9.45 -10.81
C TRP A 42 -7.36 -8.99 -10.68
N GLU A 43 -6.96 -8.77 -9.45
CA GLU A 43 -5.57 -8.62 -9.03
C GLU A 43 -5.28 -9.60 -7.93
N TYR A 44 -4.15 -10.32 -8.06
CA TYR A 44 -3.68 -11.33 -7.13
C TYR A 44 -2.28 -10.97 -6.68
N TYR A 45 -2.08 -10.94 -5.37
CA TYR A 45 -0.77 -10.70 -4.78
C TYR A 45 -0.38 -11.87 -3.89
N ILE A 46 0.86 -12.32 -4.02
CA ILE A 46 1.52 -13.23 -3.09
C ILE A 46 2.83 -12.57 -2.69
N SER A 47 2.95 -12.22 -1.42
CA SER A 47 4.07 -11.42 -0.98
C SER A 47 4.63 -11.86 0.37
N SER A 48 5.75 -11.27 0.73
CA SER A 48 6.37 -11.30 2.04
C SER A 48 6.60 -9.88 2.51
N ILE A 49 6.10 -9.58 3.71
CA ILE A 49 6.36 -8.32 4.42
C ILE A 49 7.22 -8.66 5.62
N ASN A 50 8.34 -7.97 5.80
CA ASN A 50 9.27 -8.27 6.87
C ASN A 50 9.64 -6.99 7.62
N THR A 51 9.75 -7.12 8.92
CA THR A 51 10.18 -6.08 9.83
C THR A 51 11.31 -6.62 10.71
N LEU A 52 12.40 -5.87 10.80
CA LEU A 52 13.48 -6.15 11.75
C LEU A 52 13.51 -5.06 12.80
N GLN A 53 13.30 -5.44 14.05
CA GLN A 53 13.38 -4.55 15.20
C GLN A 53 14.07 -5.26 16.37
N PHE A 54 15.08 -4.64 16.98
CA PHE A 54 15.84 -5.20 18.11
C PHE A 54 16.37 -6.62 17.89
N GLY A 55 16.75 -6.96 16.65
CA GLY A 55 17.26 -8.28 16.28
C GLY A 55 16.20 -9.36 16.09
N VAL A 56 14.92 -9.02 16.22
CA VAL A 56 13.78 -9.91 15.96
C VAL A 56 13.23 -9.60 14.57
N TRP A 57 13.11 -10.64 13.75
CA TRP A 57 12.35 -10.58 12.51
C TRP A 57 10.90 -10.94 12.76
N SER A 58 10.00 -10.17 12.22
CA SER A 58 8.56 -10.43 12.23
C SER A 58 7.95 -10.03 10.89
N GLY A 59 6.77 -10.54 10.58
CA GLY A 59 6.10 -10.17 9.36
C GLY A 59 5.10 -11.20 8.87
N THR A 60 4.79 -11.16 7.58
CA THR A 60 3.83 -12.05 6.93
C THR A 60 4.45 -12.78 5.75
N ILE A 61 4.26 -14.10 5.67
CA ILE A 61 4.65 -14.96 4.55
C ILE A 61 3.90 -16.31 4.59
N PRO A 62 3.07 -16.68 3.57
CA PRO A 62 2.62 -15.81 2.50
C PRO A 62 1.65 -14.73 3.00
N HIS A 63 1.69 -13.59 2.36
CA HIS A 63 0.72 -12.52 2.45
C HIS A 63 -0.10 -12.56 1.16
N ILE A 64 -1.32 -13.11 1.23
CA ILE A 64 -2.16 -13.36 0.05
C ILE A 64 -3.26 -12.32 0.00
N GLU A 65 -3.30 -11.56 -1.09
CA GLU A 65 -4.27 -10.51 -1.32
C GLU A 65 -5.01 -10.73 -2.64
N LEU A 66 -6.31 -10.51 -2.63
CA LEU A 66 -7.23 -10.65 -3.76
C LEU A 66 -8.06 -9.39 -3.90
N ASN A 67 -8.04 -8.79 -5.08
CA ASN A 67 -8.84 -7.62 -5.42
C ASN A 67 -9.69 -7.90 -6.65
N TYR A 68 -10.92 -7.44 -6.66
CA TYR A 68 -11.84 -7.59 -7.78
C TYR A 68 -12.61 -6.31 -8.06
N GLY A 69 -12.58 -5.86 -9.31
CA GLY A 69 -13.39 -4.74 -9.80
C GLY A 69 -14.87 -5.11 -9.94
N LEU A 70 -15.65 -4.89 -8.88
CA LEU A 70 -17.03 -5.36 -8.77
C LEU A 70 -17.99 -4.59 -9.69
N VAL A 71 -17.90 -3.27 -9.66
CA VAL A 71 -18.59 -2.34 -10.57
C VAL A 71 -17.66 -1.18 -10.91
N PRO A 72 -17.96 -0.33 -11.91
CA PRO A 72 -17.12 0.83 -12.18
C PRO A 72 -16.86 1.66 -10.92
N ASN A 73 -15.60 1.98 -10.65
CA ASN A 73 -15.11 2.72 -9.50
C ASN A 73 -15.25 2.02 -8.13
N VAL A 74 -15.57 0.72 -8.10
CA VAL A 74 -15.66 -0.04 -6.85
C VAL A 74 -14.89 -1.35 -6.96
N GLN A 75 -13.99 -1.58 -6.00
CA GLN A 75 -13.23 -2.80 -5.80
C GLN A 75 -13.64 -3.45 -4.48
N ILE A 76 -13.73 -4.76 -4.47
CA ILE A 76 -13.73 -5.55 -3.24
C ILE A 76 -12.33 -6.11 -3.01
N HIS A 77 -11.95 -6.22 -1.74
CA HIS A 77 -10.64 -6.63 -1.26
C HIS A 77 -10.76 -7.72 -0.22
N LEU A 78 -9.88 -8.70 -0.30
CA LEU A 78 -9.70 -9.74 0.70
C LEU A 78 -8.22 -10.03 0.88
N LEU A 79 -7.75 -10.04 2.13
CA LEU A 79 -6.38 -10.37 2.50
C LEU A 79 -6.37 -11.42 3.59
N SER A 80 -5.53 -12.45 3.40
CA SER A 80 -5.33 -13.54 4.37
C SER A 80 -3.83 -13.79 4.57
N PRO A 81 -3.23 -13.24 5.64
CA PRO A 81 -1.80 -13.39 5.89
C PRO A 81 -1.50 -14.54 6.84
N MET A 82 -0.34 -15.17 6.64
CA MET A 82 0.31 -16.01 7.63
C MET A 82 1.46 -15.22 8.26
N ASN A 83 1.39 -14.99 9.55
CA ASN A 83 2.41 -14.24 10.30
C ASN A 83 3.54 -15.15 10.76
N TYR A 84 4.71 -14.56 10.95
CA TYR A 84 5.83 -15.19 11.61
C TYR A 84 6.56 -14.23 12.54
N ASN A 85 7.21 -14.82 13.57
CA ASN A 85 8.24 -14.18 14.38
C ASN A 85 9.46 -15.08 14.40
N TYR A 86 10.64 -14.52 14.20
CA TYR A 86 11.92 -15.23 14.33
C TYR A 86 12.78 -14.58 15.40
N TYR A 87 13.06 -15.35 16.43
CA TYR A 87 13.93 -14.97 17.53
C TYR A 87 15.26 -15.72 17.40
N PRO A 88 16.42 -15.03 17.37
CA PRO A 88 17.72 -15.71 17.26
C PRO A 88 17.96 -16.82 18.31
N SER A 89 17.37 -16.69 19.49
CA SER A 89 17.51 -17.66 20.60
C SER A 89 16.46 -18.78 20.64
N ARG A 90 15.32 -18.64 19.91
CA ARG A 90 14.17 -19.55 20.01
C ARG A 90 13.70 -20.12 18.68
N GLY A 91 14.25 -19.60 17.56
CA GLY A 91 13.80 -19.97 16.21
C GLY A 91 12.53 -19.25 15.76
N ALA A 92 11.85 -19.81 14.77
CA ALA A 92 10.69 -19.22 14.12
C ALA A 92 9.37 -19.81 14.67
N ASN A 93 8.40 -18.92 14.89
CA ASN A 93 7.00 -19.22 15.11
C ASN A 93 6.19 -18.76 13.92
N PHE A 94 5.16 -19.53 13.53
CA PHE A 94 4.22 -19.21 12.47
C PHE A 94 2.78 -19.36 12.93
N GLY A 95 1.89 -18.56 12.39
CA GLY A 95 0.46 -18.67 12.66
C GLY A 95 -0.36 -17.78 11.74
N TYR A 96 -1.63 -18.10 11.58
CA TYR A 96 -2.57 -17.25 10.87
C TYR A 96 -2.81 -15.94 11.64
N SER A 97 -2.90 -14.85 10.91
CA SER A 97 -3.25 -13.52 11.43
C SER A 97 -4.72 -13.20 11.18
N ASP A 98 -5.09 -11.97 11.51
CA ASP A 98 -6.41 -11.44 11.20
C ASP A 98 -6.61 -11.35 9.68
N THR A 99 -7.81 -11.69 9.22
CA THR A 99 -8.19 -11.59 7.80
C THR A 99 -8.78 -10.21 7.55
N GLU A 100 -8.38 -9.57 6.46
CA GLU A 100 -8.91 -8.27 6.08
C GLU A 100 -9.94 -8.41 4.96
N ALA A 101 -11.02 -7.64 5.06
CA ALA A 101 -11.99 -7.43 4.01
C ALA A 101 -12.22 -5.94 3.83
N GLY A 102 -12.27 -5.47 2.59
CA GLY A 102 -12.39 -4.05 2.30
C GLY A 102 -13.16 -3.74 1.03
N ILE A 103 -13.55 -2.48 0.91
CA ILE A 103 -14.19 -1.93 -0.29
C ILE A 103 -13.50 -0.62 -0.64
N LYS A 104 -12.83 -0.57 -1.81
CA LYS A 104 -12.28 0.67 -2.35
C LYS A 104 -13.32 1.33 -3.26
N PHE A 105 -13.59 2.60 -3.04
CA PHE A 105 -14.55 3.39 -3.82
C PHE A 105 -13.95 4.72 -4.22
N ARG A 106 -13.74 4.92 -5.53
CA ARG A 106 -13.32 6.19 -6.11
C ARG A 106 -14.55 7.03 -6.46
N PHE A 107 -14.78 8.11 -5.73
CA PHE A 107 -15.92 9.02 -5.94
C PHE A 107 -15.55 10.30 -6.73
N VAL A 108 -14.26 10.64 -6.87
CA VAL A 108 -13.77 11.67 -7.78
C VAL A 108 -12.78 11.02 -8.76
N GLN A 109 -13.07 11.14 -10.05
CA GLN A 109 -12.15 10.68 -11.09
C GLN A 109 -11.09 11.75 -11.39
N GLU A 110 -9.90 11.32 -11.79
CA GLU A 110 -8.86 12.21 -12.21
C GLU A 110 -9.24 12.95 -13.50
N THR A 111 -8.93 14.25 -13.55
CA THR A 111 -9.01 15.09 -14.73
C THR A 111 -7.70 15.85 -14.89
N ASP A 112 -7.51 16.58 -15.99
CA ASP A 112 -6.30 17.39 -16.18
C ASP A 112 -6.04 18.33 -15.00
N ASN A 113 -7.09 18.86 -14.37
CA ASN A 113 -7.02 19.89 -13.34
C ASN A 113 -7.29 19.40 -11.91
N SER A 114 -7.78 18.17 -11.73
CA SER A 114 -8.14 17.64 -10.40
C SER A 114 -7.58 16.24 -10.17
N PRO A 115 -7.18 15.93 -8.92
CA PRO A 115 -6.80 14.57 -8.54
C PRO A 115 -8.03 13.65 -8.53
N GLN A 116 -7.79 12.35 -8.63
CA GLN A 116 -8.79 11.37 -8.20
C GLN A 116 -8.80 11.27 -6.68
N ILE A 117 -10.00 10.99 -6.12
CA ILE A 117 -10.19 10.85 -4.67
C ILE A 117 -11.09 9.65 -4.41
N GLY A 118 -10.73 8.87 -3.40
CA GLY A 118 -11.49 7.70 -2.99
C GLY A 118 -11.34 7.38 -1.51
N VAL A 119 -12.11 6.40 -1.09
CA VAL A 119 -12.06 5.81 0.25
C VAL A 119 -11.80 4.31 0.13
N PHE A 120 -11.18 3.74 1.14
CA PHE A 120 -10.92 2.31 1.20
C PHE A 120 -11.14 1.79 2.64
N PRO A 121 -12.40 1.77 3.13
CA PRO A 121 -12.68 1.16 4.42
C PRO A 121 -12.31 -0.32 4.42
N ILE A 122 -11.59 -0.73 5.48
CA ILE A 122 -11.13 -2.09 5.72
C ILE A 122 -11.59 -2.53 7.10
N VAL A 123 -11.97 -3.80 7.21
CA VAL A 123 -12.26 -4.48 8.47
C VAL A 123 -11.28 -5.64 8.64
N GLU A 124 -10.46 -5.61 9.68
CA GLU A 124 -9.67 -6.74 10.14
C GLU A 124 -10.51 -7.60 11.08
N ILE A 125 -10.70 -8.84 10.69
CA ILE A 125 -11.51 -9.82 11.44
C ILE A 125 -10.57 -10.86 12.07
N PRO A 126 -10.62 -11.07 13.40
CA PRO A 126 -9.76 -12.04 14.05
C PRO A 126 -10.10 -13.46 13.58
N THR A 127 -9.15 -14.08 12.90
CA THR A 127 -9.30 -15.45 12.38
C THR A 127 -9.12 -16.49 13.49
N ILE A 128 -8.24 -16.20 14.44
CA ILE A 128 -7.96 -17.07 15.60
C ILE A 128 -8.03 -16.24 16.88
N LYS A 129 -8.76 -16.75 17.87
CA LYS A 129 -8.81 -16.13 19.20
C LYS A 129 -7.58 -16.53 20.02
N ASN A 130 -6.98 -15.55 20.74
CA ASN A 130 -5.88 -15.75 21.68
C ASN A 130 -4.62 -16.40 21.05
N SER A 131 -4.17 -15.91 19.94
CA SER A 131 -2.88 -16.27 19.34
C SER A 131 -1.85 -15.16 19.53
N GLU A 132 -0.56 -15.48 19.38
CA GLU A 132 0.53 -14.49 19.34
C GLU A 132 0.35 -13.49 18.17
N PHE A 133 -0.41 -13.86 17.14
CA PHE A 133 -0.59 -13.11 15.90
C PHE A 133 -1.96 -12.44 15.74
N SER A 134 -2.83 -12.55 16.75
CA SER A 134 -4.14 -11.89 16.76
C SER A 134 -4.52 -11.50 18.18
N ASN A 135 -4.97 -10.27 18.35
CA ASN A 135 -5.49 -9.81 19.65
C ASN A 135 -6.96 -10.20 19.87
N GLY A 136 -7.55 -10.96 18.94
CA GLY A 136 -8.93 -11.44 19.00
C GLY A 136 -9.99 -10.35 18.90
N ARG A 137 -9.64 -9.17 18.39
CA ARG A 137 -10.52 -8.00 18.26
C ARG A 137 -10.62 -7.55 16.81
N THR A 138 -11.83 -7.22 16.39
CA THR A 138 -12.08 -6.58 15.10
C THR A 138 -11.53 -5.16 15.13
N LYS A 139 -10.82 -4.76 14.07
CA LYS A 139 -10.35 -3.40 13.84
C LYS A 139 -10.98 -2.86 12.56
N ILE A 140 -11.13 -1.56 12.48
CA ILE A 140 -11.73 -0.90 11.30
C ILE A 140 -10.82 0.24 10.89
N PHE A 141 -10.45 0.29 9.60
CA PHE A 141 -9.71 1.39 9.01
C PHE A 141 -10.60 2.22 8.10
N LEU A 142 -10.56 3.51 8.26
CA LEU A 142 -11.37 4.48 7.52
C LEU A 142 -10.45 5.54 6.89
N PRO A 143 -9.88 5.28 5.71
CA PRO A 143 -9.01 6.22 5.02
C PRO A 143 -9.72 7.03 3.95
N VAL A 144 -9.09 8.16 3.60
CA VAL A 144 -9.33 8.93 2.39
C VAL A 144 -8.00 9.08 1.66
N TRP A 145 -8.01 8.74 0.37
CA TRP A 145 -6.84 8.76 -0.50
C TRP A 145 -7.04 9.71 -1.67
N ALA A 146 -5.97 10.35 -2.11
CA ALA A 146 -5.94 11.19 -3.30
C ALA A 146 -4.74 10.85 -4.16
N GLN A 147 -4.89 10.88 -5.49
CA GLN A 147 -3.83 10.59 -6.46
C GLN A 147 -3.88 11.57 -7.62
N LYS A 148 -2.71 11.90 -8.13
CA LYS A 148 -2.56 12.68 -9.35
C LYS A 148 -1.40 12.17 -10.18
N SER A 149 -1.63 12.07 -11.50
CA SER A 149 -0.63 11.62 -12.46
C SER A 149 -0.30 12.71 -13.48
N TRP A 150 0.98 12.82 -13.85
CA TRP A 150 1.49 13.69 -14.91
C TRP A 150 2.50 12.92 -15.75
N CYS A 151 2.13 12.51 -16.95
CA CYS A 151 2.98 11.70 -17.85
C CYS A 151 3.53 10.46 -17.14
N LYS A 152 4.81 10.49 -16.75
CA LYS A 152 5.50 9.37 -16.07
C LYS A 152 5.54 9.50 -14.56
N LEU A 153 5.07 10.60 -14.01
CA LEU A 153 5.06 10.86 -12.58
C LEU A 153 3.66 10.61 -12.03
N THR A 154 3.55 9.77 -11.01
CA THR A 154 2.34 9.60 -10.21
C THR A 154 2.66 9.89 -8.76
N THR A 155 1.78 10.59 -8.07
CA THR A 155 1.87 10.81 -6.64
C THR A 155 0.52 10.56 -5.99
N TYR A 156 0.55 9.94 -4.83
CA TYR A 156 -0.66 9.67 -4.07
C TYR A 156 -0.39 9.67 -2.56
N GLY A 157 -1.45 9.81 -1.80
CA GLY A 157 -1.37 9.82 -0.36
C GLY A 157 -2.69 10.18 0.28
N GLY A 158 -2.68 10.20 1.60
CA GLY A 158 -3.87 10.52 2.36
C GLY A 158 -3.73 10.26 3.84
N VAL A 159 -4.87 10.11 4.49
CA VAL A 159 -4.97 9.89 5.92
C VAL A 159 -6.08 8.90 6.21
N GLY A 160 -5.87 8.05 7.20
CA GLY A 160 -6.86 7.09 7.68
C GLY A 160 -6.89 7.01 9.20
N TYR A 161 -8.03 6.62 9.72
CA TYR A 161 -8.26 6.45 11.15
C TYR A 161 -8.59 4.99 11.45
N TRP A 162 -7.81 4.39 12.35
CA TRP A 162 -8.03 3.04 12.85
C TRP A 162 -8.84 3.06 14.13
N ILE A 163 -9.95 2.36 14.13
CA ILE A 163 -10.72 2.02 15.32
C ILE A 163 -10.16 0.68 15.83
N ASN A 164 -9.45 0.73 16.95
CA ASN A 164 -8.71 -0.39 17.52
C ASN A 164 -9.09 -0.57 18.99
N GLN A 165 -10.18 -1.30 19.24
CA GLN A 165 -10.75 -1.47 20.57
C GLN A 165 -10.00 -2.51 21.40
N GLY A 166 -9.85 -2.24 22.70
CA GLY A 166 -9.20 -3.14 23.66
C GLY A 166 -8.65 -2.37 24.86
N ASN A 167 -8.39 -3.06 25.97
CA ASN A 167 -7.99 -2.41 27.22
C ASN A 167 -6.66 -1.63 27.13
N ASP A 168 -5.72 -2.13 26.31
CA ASP A 168 -4.40 -1.52 26.11
C ASP A 168 -4.22 -0.94 24.71
N ASN A 169 -5.21 -1.05 23.86
CA ASN A 169 -5.23 -0.50 22.53
C ASN A 169 -5.66 0.97 22.51
N LYS A 170 -5.26 1.67 21.48
CA LYS A 170 -5.72 3.01 21.13
C LYS A 170 -6.18 3.05 19.68
N ASN A 171 -7.18 3.85 19.42
CA ASN A 171 -7.43 4.30 18.05
C ASN A 171 -6.25 5.12 17.59
N TRP A 172 -5.86 5.00 16.31
CA TRP A 172 -4.67 5.65 15.80
C TRP A 172 -4.86 6.17 14.39
N ILE A 173 -4.00 7.10 14.02
CA ILE A 173 -4.00 7.73 12.70
C ILE A 173 -2.84 7.16 11.91
N PHE A 174 -3.11 6.83 10.65
CA PHE A 174 -2.11 6.61 9.62
C PHE A 174 -2.19 7.75 8.61
N SER A 175 -1.04 8.24 8.14
CA SER A 175 -0.98 9.09 6.96
C SER A 175 0.30 8.82 6.19
N GLY A 176 0.22 8.89 4.87
CA GLY A 176 1.37 8.65 4.02
C GLY A 176 1.28 9.44 2.74
N TRP A 177 2.45 9.64 2.13
CA TRP A 177 2.59 10.25 0.82
C TRP A 177 3.67 9.56 0.02
N GLU A 178 3.36 9.23 -1.20
CA GLU A 178 4.23 8.51 -2.13
C GLU A 178 4.38 9.25 -3.45
N ILE A 179 5.53 9.06 -4.09
CA ILE A 179 5.86 9.55 -5.43
C ILE A 179 6.48 8.40 -6.21
N GLN A 180 5.93 8.12 -7.40
CA GLN A 180 6.44 7.12 -8.35
C GLN A 180 6.82 7.76 -9.68
N TYR A 181 7.87 7.23 -10.30
CA TYR A 181 8.31 7.62 -11.63
C TYR A 181 8.54 6.40 -12.52
N ALA A 182 7.82 6.32 -13.64
CA ALA A 182 8.01 5.30 -14.66
C ALA A 182 9.29 5.56 -15.45
N ILE A 183 10.41 4.94 -15.06
CA ILE A 183 11.70 5.06 -15.72
C ILE A 183 11.63 4.53 -17.15
N SER A 184 11.02 3.37 -17.31
CA SER A 184 10.79 2.70 -18.59
C SER A 184 9.42 2.00 -18.59
N GLN A 185 9.09 1.28 -19.65
CA GLN A 185 7.90 0.41 -19.72
C GLN A 185 8.00 -0.77 -18.74
N VAL A 186 9.21 -1.14 -18.35
CA VAL A 186 9.47 -2.30 -17.49
C VAL A 186 9.66 -1.88 -16.03
N VAL A 187 10.21 -0.70 -15.76
CA VAL A 187 10.63 -0.32 -14.41
C VAL A 187 9.95 0.97 -13.97
N THR A 188 9.28 0.91 -12.84
CA THR A 188 8.79 2.06 -12.07
C THR A 188 9.50 2.07 -10.72
N LEU A 189 10.02 3.20 -10.30
CA LEU A 189 10.61 3.40 -8.97
C LEU A 189 9.89 4.51 -8.24
N GLY A 190 9.82 4.38 -6.93
CA GLY A 190 9.15 5.33 -6.08
C GLY A 190 9.65 5.33 -4.64
N GLY A 191 9.05 6.17 -3.84
CA GLY A 191 9.31 6.24 -2.43
C GLY A 191 8.17 6.91 -1.68
N GLU A 192 7.97 6.47 -0.45
CA GLU A 192 6.97 7.02 0.45
C GLU A 192 7.59 7.53 1.74
N VAL A 193 6.91 8.48 2.36
CA VAL A 193 7.07 8.82 3.78
C VAL A 193 5.71 8.64 4.44
N TYR A 194 5.68 7.93 5.55
CA TYR A 194 4.44 7.68 6.28
C TYR A 194 4.61 7.93 7.78
N TYR A 195 3.49 8.22 8.41
CA TYR A 195 3.37 8.47 9.84
C TYR A 195 2.26 7.58 10.41
N HIS A 196 2.48 7.08 11.61
CA HIS A 196 1.46 6.47 12.45
C HIS A 196 1.48 7.05 13.86
N SER A 197 0.32 7.30 14.44
CA SER A 197 0.23 7.61 15.86
C SER A 197 0.31 6.31 16.69
N ALA A 198 0.45 6.43 18.02
CA ALA A 198 0.49 5.28 18.91
C ALA A 198 -0.81 4.46 18.83
N ASP A 199 -0.69 3.17 18.59
CA ASP A 199 -1.79 2.18 18.45
C ASP A 199 -2.10 1.44 19.75
N THR A 200 -1.19 1.53 20.75
CA THR A 200 -1.37 1.01 22.10
C THR A 200 -0.98 2.07 23.15
N LYS A 201 -1.25 1.79 24.42
CA LYS A 201 -0.89 2.70 25.52
C LYS A 201 0.63 2.83 25.71
N THR A 202 1.38 1.83 25.31
CA THR A 202 2.84 1.73 25.49
C THR A 202 3.63 2.00 24.20
N SER A 203 3.00 1.93 23.04
CA SER A 203 3.65 2.24 21.76
C SER A 203 3.85 3.74 21.58
N LYS A 204 4.75 4.10 20.67
CA LYS A 204 5.03 5.46 20.28
C LYS A 204 4.52 5.73 18.87
N SER A 205 4.22 6.99 18.59
CA SER A 205 4.02 7.43 17.20
C SER A 205 5.33 7.33 16.43
N GLY A 206 5.29 7.09 15.14
CA GLY A 206 6.49 6.96 14.32
C GLY A 206 6.32 7.54 12.91
N THR A 207 7.44 7.98 12.36
CA THR A 207 7.58 8.34 10.95
C THR A 207 8.64 7.44 10.33
N ALA A 208 8.37 6.95 9.14
CA ALA A 208 9.30 6.12 8.40
C ALA A 208 9.23 6.41 6.90
N PHE A 209 10.17 5.88 6.14
CA PHE A 209 10.18 5.93 4.69
C PHE A 209 10.39 4.54 4.10
N ASN A 210 9.92 4.34 2.87
CA ASN A 210 10.26 3.22 2.03
C ASN A 210 10.69 3.71 0.64
N LEU A 211 11.61 2.99 0.03
CA LEU A 211 12.00 3.12 -1.38
C LEU A 211 11.71 1.80 -2.06
N GLY A 212 11.17 1.83 -3.26
CA GLY A 212 10.78 0.60 -3.94
C GLY A 212 10.25 0.84 -5.34
N GLY A 213 9.41 -0.08 -5.81
CA GLY A 213 8.80 0.03 -7.12
C GLY A 213 8.36 -1.29 -7.69
N SER A 214 8.22 -1.34 -9.00
CA SER A 214 7.78 -2.50 -9.76
C SER A 214 8.65 -2.80 -10.96
N ILE A 215 8.75 -4.10 -11.30
CA ILE A 215 9.33 -4.61 -12.54
C ILE A 215 8.21 -5.33 -13.28
N ASN A 216 7.76 -4.75 -14.39
CA ASN A 216 6.70 -5.30 -15.25
C ASN A 216 7.32 -6.32 -16.21
N THR A 217 7.26 -7.60 -15.88
CA THR A 217 7.83 -8.66 -16.72
C THR A 217 6.92 -9.01 -17.90
N SER A 218 5.63 -8.72 -17.78
CA SER A 218 4.63 -8.78 -18.84
C SER A 218 3.46 -7.84 -18.51
N ASP A 219 2.47 -7.75 -19.39
CA ASP A 219 1.25 -6.96 -19.16
C ASP A 219 0.40 -7.49 -17.99
N LYS A 220 0.65 -8.71 -17.54
CA LYS A 220 -0.14 -9.39 -16.52
C LYS A 220 0.64 -9.81 -15.29
N PHE A 221 1.95 -9.77 -15.33
CA PHE A 221 2.78 -10.25 -14.22
C PHE A 221 3.88 -9.26 -13.87
N HIS A 222 3.94 -8.93 -12.59
CA HIS A 222 4.82 -7.91 -12.05
C HIS A 222 5.53 -8.41 -10.78
N ILE A 223 6.74 -7.97 -10.58
CA ILE A 223 7.49 -8.11 -9.34
C ILE A 223 7.48 -6.75 -8.67
N ILE A 224 7.05 -6.70 -7.41
CA ILE A 224 6.96 -5.47 -6.64
C ILE A 224 7.81 -5.60 -5.38
N PHE A 225 8.49 -4.52 -5.02
CA PHE A 225 9.41 -4.53 -3.89
C PHE A 225 9.54 -3.17 -3.23
N SER A 226 9.76 -3.16 -1.93
CA SER A 226 10.20 -1.97 -1.21
C SER A 226 11.08 -2.35 -0.01
N PHE A 227 11.85 -1.38 0.44
CA PHE A 227 12.59 -1.45 1.69
C PHE A 227 12.69 -0.06 2.31
N GLY A 228 12.75 0.01 3.60
CA GLY A 228 12.79 1.28 4.29
C GLY A 228 13.17 1.18 5.75
N HIS A 229 13.13 2.33 6.39
CA HIS A 229 13.58 2.45 7.77
C HIS A 229 12.76 3.53 8.52
N SER A 230 12.66 3.37 9.84
CA SER A 230 12.12 4.42 10.72
C SER A 230 13.00 5.65 10.70
N LEU A 231 12.38 6.84 10.67
CA LEU A 231 13.04 8.14 10.80
C LEU A 231 13.02 8.63 12.25
N THR A 232 12.07 8.13 13.04
CA THR A 232 11.89 8.52 14.45
C THR A 232 11.77 7.30 15.34
N ASN A 233 12.09 7.47 16.63
CA ASN A 233 12.04 6.45 17.67
C ASN A 233 12.98 5.26 17.43
N ASP A 234 12.52 4.06 17.76
CA ASP A 234 13.34 2.85 17.69
C ASP A 234 13.67 2.48 16.23
N PRO A 235 14.89 2.02 15.95
CA PRO A 235 15.27 1.63 14.60
C PRO A 235 14.47 0.41 14.13
N ILE A 236 13.68 0.60 13.08
CA ILE A 236 12.89 -0.45 12.44
C ILE A 236 13.26 -0.47 10.96
N PHE A 237 13.70 -1.62 10.46
CA PHE A 237 13.85 -1.88 9.04
C PHE A 237 12.63 -2.61 8.53
N ASN A 238 12.09 -2.19 7.40
CA ASN A 238 10.97 -2.82 6.72
C ASN A 238 11.38 -3.26 5.32
N SER A 239 10.81 -4.36 4.84
CA SER A 239 10.91 -4.77 3.44
C SER A 239 9.63 -5.46 2.98
N TYR A 240 9.34 -5.29 1.71
CA TYR A 240 8.27 -5.95 0.98
C TYR A 240 8.84 -6.58 -0.29
N LEU A 241 8.45 -7.81 -0.59
CA LEU A 241 8.70 -8.47 -1.87
C LEU A 241 7.44 -9.22 -2.28
N GLY A 242 6.91 -8.93 -3.45
CA GLY A 242 5.67 -9.50 -3.93
C GLY A 242 5.68 -9.87 -5.41
N LEU A 243 4.84 -10.82 -5.72
CA LEU A 243 4.44 -11.21 -7.06
C LEU A 243 3.01 -10.77 -7.26
N PHE A 244 2.73 -10.11 -8.36
CA PHE A 244 1.46 -9.50 -8.65
C PHE A 244 0.98 -9.90 -10.04
N TRP A 245 -0.28 -10.32 -10.16
CA TRP A 245 -0.95 -10.72 -11.40
C TRP A 245 -2.23 -9.93 -11.62
N THR A 246 -2.46 -9.53 -12.88
CA THR A 246 -3.72 -8.96 -13.36
C THR A 246 -4.39 -9.90 -14.36
N ILE A 247 -5.69 -10.16 -14.18
CA ILE A 247 -6.47 -11.03 -15.07
C ILE A 247 -7.79 -10.35 -15.46
#